data_93372a876c331ce5f1764fea5037734c
#
_entry.id   93372a876c331ce5f1764fea5037734c
#
_cell.length_a   1.000
_cell.length_b   1.000
_cell.length_c   1.000
_cell.angle_alpha   90.00
_cell.angle_beta   90.00
_cell.angle_gamma   90.00
#
_symmetry.space_group_name_H-M   'P 1'
#
loop_
_entity.id
_entity.type
_entity.pdbx_description
1 polymer ?
#
loop_
_entity_poly.entity_id
_entity_poly.type
_entity_poly.pdbx_seq_one_letter_code
_entity_poly.pdbx_strand_id
1 'polypeptide(L)'
;MKIVEKAVEHEFELSKVYIDPVLFPINVDQKQPALMFDIFNQIKMISDPPPHRNVGLSNFSQGTKEKRLLARIFLAMGISYGLDAAVMDVLDKDLMDAAITAEIIMNQHVYSDSYLTACRK
;
A
#
# COMPACT_ATOMS: atom_id res chain seq x y z
N MET A 1 -19.89 3.09 2.34
CA MET A 1 -18.76 4.05 2.56
C MET A 1 -19.12 5.37 1.92
N LYS A 2 -19.13 6.43 2.74
CA LYS A 2 -19.62 7.77 2.31
C LYS A 2 -18.81 8.39 1.17
N ILE A 3 -17.49 8.19 1.16
CA ILE A 3 -16.62 8.74 0.11
C ILE A 3 -16.98 8.16 -1.25
N VAL A 4 -17.19 6.86 -1.31
CA VAL A 4 -17.54 6.16 -2.55
C VAL A 4 -18.93 6.58 -3.03
N GLU A 5 -19.90 6.66 -2.12
CA GLU A 5 -21.25 7.12 -2.43
C GLU A 5 -21.24 8.52 -3.02
N LYS A 6 -20.46 9.44 -2.44
CA LYS A 6 -20.34 10.81 -2.95
C LYS A 6 -19.63 10.86 -4.31
N ALA A 7 -18.60 10.04 -4.51
CA ALA A 7 -17.91 9.98 -5.79
C ALA A 7 -18.86 9.53 -6.89
N VAL A 8 -19.66 8.49 -6.64
CA VAL A 8 -20.68 8.02 -7.60
C VAL A 8 -21.74 9.08 -7.86
N GLU A 9 -22.22 9.75 -6.80
CA GLU A 9 -23.21 10.82 -6.89
C GLU A 9 -22.72 11.97 -7.78
N HIS A 10 -21.43 12.31 -7.74
CA HIS A 10 -20.82 13.36 -8.55
C HIS A 10 -20.21 12.86 -9.86
N GLU A 11 -20.54 11.64 -10.28
CA GLU A 11 -20.11 11.03 -11.54
C GLU A 11 -18.59 10.85 -11.67
N PHE A 12 -17.85 10.73 -10.55
CA PHE A 12 -16.44 10.39 -10.59
C PHE A 12 -16.25 8.90 -10.86
N GLU A 13 -15.30 8.60 -11.75
CA GLU A 13 -14.88 7.21 -11.96
C GLU A 13 -14.14 6.72 -10.70
N LEU A 14 -14.57 5.58 -10.13
CA LEU A 14 -13.94 5.05 -8.92
C LEU A 14 -12.48 4.67 -9.12
N SER A 15 -12.07 4.35 -10.35
CA SER A 15 -10.67 4.10 -10.69
C SER A 15 -9.77 5.34 -10.51
N LYS A 16 -10.35 6.52 -10.38
CA LYS A 16 -9.61 7.77 -10.12
C LYS A 16 -9.67 8.20 -8.65
N VAL A 17 -10.36 7.44 -7.81
CA VAL A 17 -10.50 7.74 -6.38
C VAL A 17 -9.43 6.99 -5.60
N TYR A 18 -8.73 7.69 -4.72
CA TYR A 18 -7.74 7.14 -3.81
C TYR A 18 -8.27 7.24 -2.39
N ILE A 19 -8.41 6.10 -1.72
CA ILE A 19 -8.84 6.05 -0.33
C ILE A 19 -7.63 5.80 0.54
N ASP A 20 -7.40 6.68 1.50
CA ASP A 20 -6.30 6.61 2.46
C ASP A 20 -6.88 6.43 3.87
N PRO A 21 -7.03 5.18 4.35
CA PRO A 21 -7.34 4.97 5.76
C PRO A 21 -6.16 5.49 6.59
N VAL A 22 -6.45 6.36 7.56
CA VAL A 22 -5.39 7.03 8.32
C VAL A 22 -4.52 6.00 9.05
N LEU A 23 -3.22 5.98 8.74
CA LEU A 23 -2.25 5.06 9.34
C LEU A 23 -1.56 5.73 10.52
N PHE A 24 -1.65 5.12 11.70
CA PHE A 24 -0.97 5.61 12.90
C PHE A 24 0.39 4.93 13.09
N PRO A 25 1.34 5.56 13.80
CA PRO A 25 2.58 4.89 14.15
C PRO A 25 2.34 3.58 14.92
N ILE A 26 3.12 2.56 14.61
CA ILE A 26 2.95 1.23 15.23
C ILE A 26 3.17 1.28 16.75
N ASN A 27 4.03 2.16 17.23
CA ASN A 27 4.27 2.32 18.65
C ASN A 27 3.12 3.04 19.39
N VAL A 28 2.20 3.64 18.65
CA VAL A 28 0.97 4.25 19.21
C VAL A 28 -0.16 3.22 19.27
N ASP A 29 -0.33 2.44 18.19
CA ASP A 29 -1.38 1.44 18.12
C ASP A 29 -0.89 0.21 17.32
N GLN A 30 -0.41 -0.79 18.04
CA GLN A 30 0.14 -2.01 17.46
C GLN A 30 -0.95 -2.89 16.79
N LYS A 31 -2.21 -2.70 17.10
CA LYS A 31 -3.32 -3.47 16.54
C LYS A 31 -3.78 -2.96 15.19
N GLN A 32 -3.49 -1.71 14.88
CA GLN A 32 -4.02 -1.05 13.68
C GLN A 32 -3.53 -1.67 12.36
N PRO A 33 -2.26 -2.09 12.20
CA PRO A 33 -1.82 -2.62 10.91
C PRO A 33 -2.65 -3.80 10.40
N ALA A 34 -2.99 -4.75 11.26
CA ALA A 34 -3.81 -5.89 10.87
C ALA A 34 -5.21 -5.45 10.43
N LEU A 35 -5.81 -4.50 11.13
CA LEU A 35 -7.11 -3.91 10.74
C LEU A 35 -7.01 -3.18 9.41
N MET A 36 -5.89 -2.49 9.17
CA MET A 36 -5.64 -1.78 7.91
C MET A 36 -5.62 -2.74 6.72
N PHE A 37 -4.98 -3.90 6.87
CA PHE A 37 -4.95 -4.91 5.82
C PHE A 37 -6.36 -5.41 5.48
N ASP A 38 -7.20 -5.64 6.48
CA ASP A 38 -8.61 -6.00 6.26
C ASP A 38 -9.36 -4.88 5.51
N ILE A 39 -9.09 -3.64 5.86
CA ILE A 39 -9.70 -2.48 5.19
C ILE A 39 -9.32 -2.45 3.70
N PHE A 40 -8.06 -2.72 3.36
CA PHE A 40 -7.64 -2.78 1.96
C PHE A 40 -8.44 -3.82 1.18
N ASN A 41 -8.62 -5.02 1.75
CA ASN A 41 -9.42 -6.05 1.11
C ASN A 41 -10.89 -5.63 0.95
N GLN A 42 -11.47 -4.99 1.94
CA GLN A 42 -12.85 -4.51 1.87
C GLN A 42 -13.02 -3.46 0.78
N ILE A 43 -12.07 -2.54 0.64
CA ILE A 43 -12.11 -1.50 -0.41
C ILE A 43 -12.06 -2.16 -1.80
N LYS A 44 -11.25 -3.19 -1.98
CA LYS A 44 -11.16 -3.92 -3.25
C LYS A 44 -12.51 -4.52 -3.67
N MET A 45 -13.37 -4.85 -2.72
CA MET A 45 -14.64 -5.51 -2.99
C MET A 45 -15.81 -4.54 -3.23
N ILE A 46 -15.59 -3.23 -3.08
CA ILE A 46 -16.66 -2.23 -3.20
C ILE A 46 -17.20 -2.17 -4.63
N SER A 47 -16.33 -2.25 -5.63
CA SER A 47 -16.69 -2.08 -7.04
C SER A 47 -15.65 -2.69 -7.97
N ASP A 48 -15.92 -2.72 -9.27
CA ASP A 48 -15.00 -3.16 -10.31
C ASP A 48 -15.03 -2.13 -11.46
N PRO A 49 -13.98 -1.30 -11.67
CA PRO A 49 -12.74 -1.27 -10.87
C PRO A 49 -12.93 -0.64 -9.49
N PRO A 50 -12.17 -1.10 -8.47
CA PRO A 50 -12.28 -0.52 -7.15
C PRO A 50 -11.52 0.80 -7.02
N PRO A 51 -11.83 1.63 -5.99
CA PRO A 51 -10.99 2.77 -5.66
C PRO A 51 -9.57 2.30 -5.30
N HIS A 52 -8.59 3.15 -5.53
CA HIS A 52 -7.22 2.86 -5.11
C HIS A 52 -7.08 2.91 -3.59
N ARG A 53 -6.19 2.09 -3.04
CA ARG A 53 -5.86 2.00 -1.62
C ARG A 53 -4.50 2.62 -1.42
N ASN A 54 -4.43 3.70 -0.66
CA ASN A 54 -3.24 4.49 -0.46
C ASN A 54 -2.90 4.62 1.03
N VAL A 55 -1.62 4.73 1.36
CA VAL A 55 -1.16 5.02 2.72
C VAL A 55 -0.02 6.03 2.71
N GLY A 56 0.10 6.79 3.81
CA GLY A 56 1.30 7.57 4.10
C GLY A 56 2.26 6.69 4.91
N LEU A 57 3.19 6.05 4.23
CA LEU A 57 4.03 4.99 4.82
C LEU A 57 4.93 5.51 5.94
N SER A 58 5.42 6.74 5.84
CA SER A 58 6.28 7.32 6.87
C SER A 58 5.61 7.42 8.25
N ASN A 59 4.29 7.53 8.29
CA ASN A 59 3.56 7.59 9.55
C ASN A 59 3.64 6.28 10.34
N PHE A 60 3.68 5.16 9.65
CA PHE A 60 3.67 3.83 10.29
C PHE A 60 4.89 3.61 11.18
N SER A 61 6.07 3.99 10.70
CA SER A 61 7.32 3.75 11.40
C SER A 61 7.82 4.94 12.20
N GLN A 62 7.05 6.03 12.25
CA GLN A 62 7.44 7.26 12.93
C GLN A 62 7.69 7.01 14.43
N GLY A 63 8.81 7.53 14.93
CA GLY A 63 9.16 7.39 16.33
C GLY A 63 9.77 6.05 16.73
N THR A 64 9.98 5.14 15.78
CA THR A 64 10.62 3.85 16.04
C THR A 64 12.11 3.88 15.68
N LYS A 65 12.88 2.94 16.25
CA LYS A 65 14.31 2.81 15.94
C LYS A 65 14.55 2.11 14.59
N GLU A 66 13.72 1.14 14.24
CA GLU A 66 13.85 0.34 13.04
C GLU A 66 12.89 0.80 11.94
N LYS A 67 12.88 2.10 11.68
CA LYS A 67 11.95 2.73 10.73
C LYS A 67 11.94 2.06 9.35
N ARG A 68 13.13 1.82 8.81
CA ARG A 68 13.26 1.28 7.45
C ARG A 68 12.77 -0.16 7.37
N LEU A 69 13.12 -0.97 8.36
CA LEU A 69 12.67 -2.37 8.41
C LEU A 69 11.14 -2.44 8.49
N LEU A 70 10.54 -1.69 9.42
CA LEU A 70 9.08 -1.67 9.59
C LEU A 70 8.38 -1.21 8.32
N ALA A 71 8.87 -0.14 7.69
CA ALA A 71 8.27 0.39 6.47
C ALA A 71 8.33 -0.63 5.32
N ARG A 72 9.46 -1.30 5.15
CA ARG A 72 9.64 -2.30 4.09
C ARG A 72 8.70 -3.48 4.25
N ILE A 73 8.61 -4.00 5.46
CA ILE A 73 7.76 -5.16 5.74
C ILE A 73 6.29 -4.78 5.62
N PHE A 74 5.89 -3.64 6.18
CA PHE A 74 4.50 -3.17 6.06
C PHE A 74 4.10 -2.99 4.59
N LEU A 75 4.95 -2.37 3.79
CA LEU A 75 4.67 -2.15 2.38
C LEU A 75 4.48 -3.48 1.63
N ALA A 76 5.38 -4.44 1.84
CA ALA A 76 5.29 -5.75 1.20
C ALA A 76 4.01 -6.48 1.62
N MET A 77 3.69 -6.50 2.90
CA MET A 77 2.47 -7.12 3.41
C MET A 77 1.22 -6.40 2.89
N GLY A 78 1.24 -5.08 2.86
CA GLY A 78 0.13 -4.28 2.35
C GLY A 78 -0.18 -4.58 0.89
N ILE A 79 0.86 -4.72 0.07
CA ILE A 79 0.69 -5.08 -1.34
C ILE A 79 -0.03 -6.42 -1.48
N SER A 80 0.29 -7.39 -0.63
CA SER A 80 -0.39 -8.69 -0.65
C SER A 80 -1.87 -8.60 -0.27
N TYR A 81 -2.27 -7.56 0.48
CA TYR A 81 -3.66 -7.32 0.87
C TYR A 81 -4.37 -6.31 -0.04
N GLY A 82 -3.71 -5.84 -1.09
CA GLY A 82 -4.34 -4.98 -2.08
C GLY A 82 -3.96 -3.50 -2.03
N LEU A 83 -2.96 -3.13 -1.22
CA LEU A 83 -2.39 -1.78 -1.27
C LEU A 83 -1.79 -1.55 -2.66
N ASP A 84 -2.17 -0.47 -3.34
CA ASP A 84 -1.70 -0.18 -4.69
C ASP A 84 -1.13 1.23 -4.87
N ALA A 85 -1.12 2.03 -3.81
CA ALA A 85 -0.50 3.36 -3.83
C ALA A 85 0.08 3.67 -2.45
N ALA A 86 1.16 4.43 -2.40
CA ALA A 86 1.75 4.85 -1.14
C ALA A 86 2.52 6.15 -1.31
N VAL A 87 2.38 7.03 -0.32
CA VAL A 87 3.28 8.17 -0.18
C VAL A 87 4.47 7.68 0.65
N MET A 88 5.64 7.59 0.02
CA MET A 88 6.82 7.00 0.64
C MET A 88 8.11 7.60 0.09
N ASP A 89 9.23 7.30 0.74
CA ASP A 89 10.54 7.75 0.30
C ASP A 89 11.02 6.90 -0.89
N VAL A 90 10.88 7.43 -2.09
CA VAL A 90 11.29 6.74 -3.33
C VAL A 90 12.81 6.68 -3.50
N LEU A 91 13.57 7.43 -2.69
CA LEU A 91 15.02 7.37 -2.68
C LEU A 91 15.57 6.23 -1.81
N ASP A 92 14.72 5.62 -0.99
CA ASP A 92 15.09 4.41 -0.25
C ASP A 92 15.04 3.23 -1.21
N LYS A 93 16.20 2.85 -1.72
CA LYS A 93 16.32 1.80 -2.72
C LYS A 93 15.80 0.45 -2.23
N ASP A 94 16.10 0.10 -0.98
CA ASP A 94 15.64 -1.18 -0.41
C ASP A 94 14.12 -1.22 -0.26
N LEU A 95 13.51 -0.08 0.03
CA LEU A 95 12.05 0.04 0.08
C LEU A 95 11.44 -0.19 -1.30
N MET A 96 12.01 0.43 -2.34
CA MET A 96 11.56 0.25 -3.71
C MET A 96 11.76 -1.19 -4.18
N ASP A 97 12.89 -1.81 -3.83
CA ASP A 97 13.17 -3.21 -4.14
C ASP A 97 12.13 -4.14 -3.48
N ALA A 98 11.76 -3.86 -2.24
CA ALA A 98 10.73 -4.64 -1.54
C ALA A 98 9.38 -4.51 -2.23
N ALA A 99 8.99 -3.32 -2.65
CA ALA A 99 7.73 -3.09 -3.36
C ALA A 99 7.67 -3.86 -4.68
N ILE A 100 8.72 -3.76 -5.50
CA ILE A 100 8.79 -4.43 -6.80
C ILE A 100 8.77 -5.93 -6.62
N THR A 101 9.52 -6.44 -5.65
CA THR A 101 9.57 -7.88 -5.37
C THR A 101 8.22 -8.40 -4.90
N ALA A 102 7.53 -7.66 -4.02
CA ALA A 102 6.20 -8.03 -3.57
C ALA A 102 5.19 -8.08 -4.72
N GLU A 103 5.26 -7.12 -5.66
CA GLU A 103 4.40 -7.10 -6.84
C GLU A 103 4.64 -8.32 -7.74
N ILE A 104 5.89 -8.75 -7.88
CA ILE A 104 6.22 -9.96 -8.63
C ILE A 104 5.64 -11.20 -7.93
N ILE A 105 5.81 -11.30 -6.62
CA ILE A 105 5.27 -12.42 -5.84
C ILE A 105 3.74 -12.49 -5.96
N MET A 106 3.08 -11.33 -6.01
CA MET A 106 1.63 -11.24 -6.16
C MET A 106 1.15 -11.35 -7.62
N ASN A 107 2.04 -11.73 -8.54
CA ASN A 107 1.72 -11.94 -9.96
C ASN A 107 1.25 -10.65 -10.68
N GLN A 108 1.74 -9.51 -10.25
CA GLN A 108 1.43 -8.23 -10.89
C GLN A 108 2.43 -7.88 -12.00
N HIS A 109 3.58 -8.53 -12.01
CA HIS A 109 4.62 -8.42 -13.03
C HIS A 109 5.13 -9.79 -13.43
N VAL A 110 5.65 -9.90 -14.64
CA VAL A 110 6.25 -11.15 -15.12
C VAL A 110 7.60 -11.37 -14.45
N TYR A 111 7.79 -12.54 -13.87
CA TYR A 111 9.07 -12.91 -13.25
C TYR A 111 10.17 -13.07 -14.29
N SER A 112 11.33 -12.49 -14.00
CA SER A 112 12.60 -12.83 -14.66
C SER A 112 13.74 -12.38 -13.76
N ASP A 113 14.82 -13.16 -13.76
CA ASP A 113 16.03 -12.79 -13.02
C ASP A 113 16.64 -11.48 -13.53
N SER A 114 16.60 -11.25 -14.82
CA SER A 114 17.12 -10.01 -15.42
C SER A 114 16.31 -8.79 -15.01
N TYR A 115 15.01 -8.92 -14.86
CA TYR A 115 14.16 -7.82 -14.39
C TYR A 115 14.51 -7.44 -12.96
N LEU A 116 14.59 -8.42 -12.06
CA LEU A 116 14.97 -8.16 -10.66
C LEU A 116 16.35 -7.53 -10.55
N THR A 117 17.33 -8.04 -11.31
CA THR A 117 18.68 -7.50 -11.31
C THR A 117 18.69 -6.04 -11.78
N ALA A 118 17.95 -5.73 -12.84
CA ALA A 118 17.86 -4.37 -13.37
C ALA A 118 17.22 -3.40 -12.37
N CYS A 119 16.16 -3.84 -11.70
CA CYS A 119 15.47 -3.00 -10.71
C CYS A 119 16.33 -2.69 -9.49
N ARG A 120 17.27 -3.58 -9.14
CA ARG A 120 18.13 -3.41 -7.97
C ARG A 120 19.38 -2.58 -8.24
N LYS A 121 19.63 -2.18 -9.45
CA LYS A 121 20.72 -1.28 -9.78
C LYS A 121 20.34 0.17 -9.53
#